data_b99e4fdc904b795a4e87ed4c5774760b
#
_entry.id   b99e4fdc904b795a4e87ed4c5774760b
#
_cell.length_a   1.000
_cell.length_b   1.000
_cell.length_c   1.000
_cell.angle_alpha   90.00
_cell.angle_beta   90.00
_cell.angle_gamma   90.00
#
_symmetry.space_group_name_H-M   'P 1'
#
loop_
_entity.id
_entity.type
_entity.pdbx_description
1 polymer ?
#
loop_
_entity_poly.entity_id
_entity_poly.type
_entity_poly.pdbx_seq_one_letter_code
_entity_poly.pdbx_strand_id
1 'polypeptide(L)'
;MRRLFLLVPLALAACDVPTITDAPTMAPSASAALSSSVVEHSVTGSGLQAIAPGFAYTIESSVRSDANGNVSGQIYVRVLDLTLFGLPAGTSEIWEEPTCMRVVGNTAYIGLIVTKATDPGTFPIGSPGIFWVRDGGASGADVGHSGPSWGFDPDGLICSDTPPAGLPADPITHGNFVVR
;
A
#
# COMPACT_ATOMS: atom_id res chain seq x y z
N MET A 1 62.82 -10.93 -3.28
CA MET A 1 61.42 -11.00 -2.84
C MET A 1 61.19 -12.35 -2.19
N ARG A 2 61.21 -12.40 -0.86
CA ARG A 2 61.09 -13.67 -0.09
C ARG A 2 59.66 -13.78 0.40
N ARG A 3 58.94 -14.83 -0.05
CA ARG A 3 57.59 -15.20 0.44
C ARG A 3 57.76 -16.04 1.70
N LEU A 4 57.28 -15.50 2.81
CA LEU A 4 57.23 -16.16 4.11
C LEU A 4 55.86 -16.92 4.18
N PHE A 5 55.93 -18.26 4.22
CA PHE A 5 54.78 -19.14 4.48
C PHE A 5 54.67 -19.30 6.00
N LEU A 6 53.57 -18.82 6.57
CA LEU A 6 53.18 -19.07 7.96
C LEU A 6 52.29 -20.31 8.00
N LEU A 7 52.80 -21.39 8.58
CA LEU A 7 52.08 -22.61 8.92
C LEU A 7 51.34 -22.36 10.25
N VAL A 8 49.98 -22.44 10.24
CA VAL A 8 49.17 -22.42 11.44
C VAL A 8 48.83 -23.88 11.81
N PRO A 9 49.15 -24.36 13.03
CA PRO A 9 48.76 -25.71 13.47
C PRO A 9 47.28 -25.75 13.84
N LEU A 10 46.58 -26.75 13.30
CA LEU A 10 45.18 -27.07 13.57
C LEU A 10 45.11 -27.83 14.90
N ALA A 11 44.61 -27.24 15.97
CA ALA A 11 44.33 -27.92 17.21
C ALA A 11 42.94 -28.58 17.15
N LEU A 12 42.91 -29.90 17.15
CA LEU A 12 41.69 -30.72 17.31
C LEU A 12 41.27 -30.71 18.78
N ALA A 13 40.23 -29.96 19.12
CA ALA A 13 39.54 -30.05 20.40
C ALA A 13 38.50 -31.17 20.32
N ALA A 14 38.70 -32.24 21.10
CA ALA A 14 37.71 -33.26 21.31
C ALA A 14 36.59 -32.70 22.17
N CYS A 15 35.37 -32.66 21.66
CA CYS A 15 34.19 -32.34 22.44
C CYS A 15 33.67 -33.61 23.12
N ASP A 16 33.72 -33.64 24.47
CA ASP A 16 32.96 -34.57 25.27
C ASP A 16 31.45 -34.31 25.07
N VAL A 17 30.73 -35.33 24.67
CA VAL A 17 29.28 -35.31 24.54
C VAL A 17 28.66 -35.61 25.90
N PRO A 18 28.01 -34.68 26.59
CA PRO A 18 27.22 -35.00 27.79
C PRO A 18 26.01 -35.84 27.38
N THR A 19 25.87 -37.00 27.99
CA THR A 19 24.68 -37.84 27.96
C THR A 19 23.53 -37.10 28.66
N ILE A 20 22.63 -36.49 27.88
CA ILE A 20 21.40 -35.90 28.42
C ILE A 20 20.38 -37.02 28.59
N THR A 21 20.30 -37.53 29.84
CA THR A 21 19.22 -38.38 30.30
C THR A 21 18.22 -37.43 30.95
N ASP A 22 17.15 -37.15 30.29
CA ASP A 22 15.84 -36.60 30.61
C ASP A 22 15.41 -35.64 29.54
N ALA A 23 14.70 -36.18 28.54
CA ALA A 23 13.96 -35.33 27.59
C ALA A 23 12.73 -34.76 28.33
N PRO A 24 12.63 -33.43 28.51
CA PRO A 24 11.36 -32.87 28.99
C PRO A 24 10.32 -33.18 27.91
N THR A 25 9.22 -33.78 28.33
CA THR A 25 8.02 -34.00 27.50
C THR A 25 7.56 -32.59 27.04
N MET A 26 7.94 -32.22 25.82
CA MET A 26 7.42 -30.99 25.23
C MET A 26 5.92 -31.16 25.05
N ALA A 27 5.17 -30.42 25.83
CA ALA A 27 3.74 -30.23 25.58
C ALA A 27 3.60 -29.76 24.11
N PRO A 28 2.63 -30.28 23.34
CA PRO A 28 2.43 -29.85 21.99
C PRO A 28 2.24 -28.33 22.00
N SER A 29 3.19 -27.62 21.41
CA SER A 29 3.03 -26.20 21.17
C SER A 29 1.74 -26.03 20.39
N ALA A 30 0.78 -25.37 20.99
CA ALA A 30 -0.42 -24.97 20.29
C ALA A 30 0.06 -24.17 19.08
N SER A 31 -0.02 -24.77 17.90
CA SER A 31 0.17 -24.06 16.66
C SER A 31 -0.87 -22.94 16.68
N ALA A 32 -0.41 -21.71 16.88
CA ALA A 32 -1.26 -20.57 16.67
C ALA A 32 -1.76 -20.71 15.23
N ALA A 33 -3.01 -21.11 15.09
CA ALA A 33 -3.66 -21.10 13.80
C ALA A 33 -3.58 -19.66 13.33
N LEU A 34 -2.77 -19.42 12.29
CA LEU A 34 -2.81 -18.19 11.54
C LEU A 34 -4.24 -18.11 11.03
N SER A 35 -5.08 -17.34 11.74
CA SER A 35 -6.39 -16.97 11.23
C SER A 35 -6.14 -16.21 9.95
N SER A 36 -6.21 -16.88 8.80
CA SER A 36 -6.29 -16.22 7.53
C SER A 36 -7.61 -15.44 7.56
N SER A 37 -7.52 -14.14 7.80
CA SER A 37 -8.68 -13.27 7.67
C SER A 37 -9.21 -13.44 6.25
N VAL A 38 -10.48 -13.83 6.14
CA VAL A 38 -11.14 -13.92 4.84
C VAL A 38 -11.18 -12.50 4.28
N VAL A 39 -10.59 -12.30 3.10
CA VAL A 39 -10.68 -11.02 2.39
C VAL A 39 -12.12 -10.82 1.96
N GLU A 40 -12.76 -9.78 2.44
CA GLU A 40 -14.14 -9.44 2.07
C GLU A 40 -14.16 -8.55 0.83
N HIS A 41 -13.30 -7.53 0.81
CA HIS A 41 -13.17 -6.62 -0.31
C HIS A 41 -11.71 -6.40 -0.69
N SER A 42 -11.48 -6.11 -1.97
CA SER A 42 -10.15 -5.75 -2.46
C SER A 42 -10.21 -4.74 -3.61
N VAL A 43 -9.18 -3.90 -3.68
CA VAL A 43 -8.92 -2.98 -4.79
C VAL A 43 -7.50 -3.19 -5.26
N THR A 44 -7.36 -3.71 -6.47
CA THR A 44 -6.05 -3.97 -7.08
C THR A 44 -6.01 -3.43 -8.49
N GLY A 45 -4.89 -2.87 -8.86
CA GLY A 45 -4.68 -2.37 -10.21
C GLY A 45 -3.74 -1.19 -10.28
N SER A 46 -3.62 -0.65 -11.46
CA SER A 46 -2.84 0.55 -11.72
C SER A 46 -3.43 1.32 -12.89
N GLY A 47 -3.11 2.61 -12.98
CA GLY A 47 -3.52 3.42 -14.11
C GLY A 47 -2.89 4.80 -14.13
N LEU A 48 -2.99 5.45 -15.28
CA LEU A 48 -2.59 6.83 -15.49
C LEU A 48 -3.83 7.73 -15.44
N GLN A 49 -3.73 8.80 -14.67
CA GLN A 49 -4.67 9.91 -14.71
C GLN A 49 -3.96 11.16 -15.25
N ALA A 50 -4.42 11.66 -16.38
CA ALA A 50 -4.00 12.92 -16.98
C ALA A 50 -5.21 13.86 -16.97
N ILE A 51 -5.38 14.59 -15.87
CA ILE A 51 -6.59 15.39 -15.59
C ILE A 51 -6.61 16.64 -16.44
N ALA A 52 -5.46 17.29 -16.58
CA ALA A 52 -5.29 18.50 -17.38
C ALA A 52 -3.82 18.63 -17.82
N PRO A 53 -3.51 19.47 -18.83
CA PRO A 53 -2.12 19.86 -19.07
C PRO A 53 -1.50 20.45 -17.80
N GLY A 54 -0.36 19.90 -17.38
CA GLY A 54 0.28 20.28 -16.13
C GLY A 54 -0.24 19.56 -14.88
N PHE A 55 -1.12 18.55 -15.02
CA PHE A 55 -1.60 17.73 -13.93
C PHE A 55 -1.79 16.27 -14.35
N ALA A 56 -0.80 15.43 -14.03
CA ALA A 56 -0.82 14.00 -14.33
C ALA A 56 -0.08 13.17 -13.27
N TYR A 57 -0.59 11.97 -13.02
CA TYR A 57 0.01 11.00 -12.12
C TYR A 57 -0.38 9.57 -12.45
N THR A 58 0.43 8.61 -12.02
CA THR A 58 0.08 7.18 -12.02
C THR A 58 -0.27 6.73 -10.61
N ILE A 59 -1.20 5.78 -10.52
CA ILE A 59 -1.63 5.17 -9.26
C ILE A 59 -1.45 3.66 -9.39
N GLU A 60 -0.94 3.05 -8.33
CA GLU A 60 -0.94 1.60 -8.14
C GLU A 60 -1.59 1.30 -6.80
N SER A 61 -2.54 0.36 -6.78
CA SER A 61 -3.28 -0.02 -5.58
C SER A 61 -3.19 -1.52 -5.34
N SER A 62 -2.96 -1.88 -4.08
CA SER A 62 -3.09 -3.23 -3.56
C SER A 62 -3.66 -3.14 -2.14
N VAL A 63 -4.96 -2.91 -2.04
CA VAL A 63 -5.68 -2.72 -0.78
C VAL A 63 -6.72 -3.82 -0.60
N ARG A 64 -6.92 -4.25 0.62
CA ARG A 64 -7.92 -5.26 1.00
C ARG A 64 -8.50 -4.96 2.38
N SER A 65 -9.75 -5.36 2.59
CA SER A 65 -10.35 -5.42 3.91
C SER A 65 -10.77 -6.85 4.27
N ASP A 66 -10.83 -7.12 5.56
CA ASP A 66 -11.43 -8.35 6.09
C ASP A 66 -12.88 -8.11 6.54
N ALA A 67 -13.57 -9.19 6.93
CA ALA A 67 -14.95 -9.15 7.40
C ALA A 67 -15.15 -8.35 8.71
N ASN A 68 -14.07 -7.96 9.40
CA ASN A 68 -14.12 -7.11 10.58
C ASN A 68 -13.90 -5.63 10.24
N GLY A 69 -13.70 -5.32 8.95
CA GLY A 69 -13.39 -3.96 8.49
C GLY A 69 -11.94 -3.54 8.66
N ASN A 70 -11.03 -4.46 9.08
CA ASN A 70 -9.62 -4.14 9.12
C ASN A 70 -9.08 -4.00 7.71
N VAL A 71 -8.41 -2.88 7.43
CA VAL A 71 -7.86 -2.57 6.11
C VAL A 71 -6.36 -2.73 6.11
N SER A 72 -5.80 -3.22 5.01
CA SER A 72 -4.37 -3.38 4.84
C SER A 72 -3.97 -3.29 3.36
N GLY A 73 -2.71 -3.01 3.12
CA GLY A 73 -2.16 -2.87 1.78
C GLY A 73 -1.47 -1.53 1.58
N GLN A 74 -1.36 -1.11 0.34
CA GLN A 74 -0.65 0.12 -0.01
C GLN A 74 -1.24 0.74 -1.26
N ILE A 75 -1.20 2.06 -1.33
CA ILE A 75 -1.34 2.82 -2.57
C ILE A 75 -0.02 3.53 -2.83
N TYR A 76 0.44 3.45 -4.07
CA TYR A 76 1.61 4.15 -4.55
C TYR A 76 1.18 5.13 -5.65
N VAL A 77 1.56 6.38 -5.47
CA VAL A 77 1.29 7.44 -6.44
C VAL A 77 2.61 7.99 -6.94
N ARG A 78 2.76 8.01 -8.25
CA ARG A 78 3.87 8.70 -8.90
C ARG A 78 3.34 9.91 -9.65
N VAL A 79 3.62 11.06 -9.12
CA VAL A 79 3.28 12.33 -9.75
C VAL A 79 4.21 12.54 -10.94
N LEU A 80 3.63 12.84 -12.10
CA LEU A 80 4.36 13.05 -13.35
C LEU A 80 4.45 14.54 -13.70
N ASP A 81 3.41 15.30 -13.37
CA ASP A 81 3.33 16.73 -13.66
C ASP A 81 2.41 17.43 -12.66
N LEU A 82 2.86 18.50 -12.05
CA LEU A 82 2.11 19.40 -11.18
C LEU A 82 2.34 20.88 -11.56
N THR A 83 2.76 21.14 -12.77
CA THR A 83 3.06 22.51 -13.24
C THR A 83 1.82 23.40 -13.25
N LEU A 84 0.61 22.81 -13.36
CA LEU A 84 -0.67 23.52 -13.19
C LEU A 84 -0.77 24.22 -11.82
N PHE A 85 -0.13 23.70 -10.78
CA PHE A 85 -0.11 24.25 -9.42
C PHE A 85 1.14 25.11 -9.14
N GLY A 86 1.91 25.42 -10.17
CA GLY A 86 3.14 26.23 -10.04
C GLY A 86 4.33 25.48 -9.45
N LEU A 87 4.24 24.15 -9.32
CA LEU A 87 5.35 23.31 -8.90
C LEU A 87 6.27 23.02 -10.11
N PRO A 88 7.57 22.82 -9.87
CA PRO A 88 8.47 22.50 -10.96
C PRO A 88 8.09 21.17 -11.61
N ALA A 89 8.28 21.06 -12.91
CA ALA A 89 8.17 19.78 -13.58
C ALA A 89 9.17 18.79 -12.97
N GLY A 90 8.68 17.63 -12.58
CA GLY A 90 9.48 16.60 -11.95
C GLY A 90 8.60 15.45 -11.48
N THR A 91 9.25 14.36 -11.10
CA THR A 91 8.54 13.20 -10.55
C THR A 91 8.66 13.19 -9.04
N SER A 92 7.52 13.13 -8.34
CA SER A 92 7.46 12.82 -6.92
C SER A 92 6.79 11.49 -6.73
N GLU A 93 7.26 10.74 -5.75
CA GLU A 93 6.72 9.44 -5.38
C GLU A 93 6.14 9.51 -3.97
N ILE A 94 4.96 8.95 -3.81
CA ILE A 94 4.18 8.98 -2.56
C ILE A 94 3.73 7.56 -2.25
N TRP A 95 3.93 7.14 -1.01
CA TRP A 95 3.42 5.88 -0.47
C TRP A 95 2.39 6.19 0.59
N GLU A 96 1.24 5.57 0.46
CA GLU A 96 0.10 5.81 1.33
C GLU A 96 -0.40 4.48 1.88
N GLU A 97 -0.76 4.48 3.16
CA GLU A 97 -1.41 3.35 3.81
C GLU A 97 -2.91 3.61 3.96
N PRO A 98 -3.75 2.59 3.72
CA PRO A 98 -5.19 2.74 3.90
C PRO A 98 -5.54 2.79 5.39
N THR A 99 -6.41 3.74 5.75
CA THR A 99 -6.98 3.89 7.09
C THR A 99 -8.37 3.28 7.18
N CYS A 100 -9.12 3.33 6.09
CA CYS A 100 -10.42 2.70 5.96
C CYS A 100 -10.71 2.32 4.51
N MET A 101 -11.64 1.39 4.29
CA MET A 101 -12.16 1.07 2.95
C MET A 101 -13.65 0.77 3.01
N ARG A 102 -14.37 1.25 2.01
CA ARG A 102 -15.77 0.93 1.75
C ARG A 102 -15.98 0.60 0.30
N VAL A 103 -16.70 -0.47 0.03
CA VAL A 103 -17.08 -0.85 -1.33
C VAL A 103 -18.60 -0.77 -1.48
N VAL A 104 -19.04 -0.10 -2.52
CA VAL A 104 -20.47 0.03 -2.89
C VAL A 104 -20.62 -0.38 -4.36
N GLY A 105 -21.15 -1.56 -4.59
CA GLY A 105 -21.21 -2.13 -5.94
C GLY A 105 -19.80 -2.34 -6.51
N ASN A 106 -19.50 -1.69 -7.62
CA ASN A 106 -18.20 -1.71 -8.29
C ASN A 106 -17.31 -0.50 -7.96
N THR A 107 -17.66 0.25 -6.92
CA THR A 107 -16.92 1.45 -6.52
C THR A 107 -16.32 1.24 -5.14
N ALA A 108 -15.03 1.53 -5.01
CA ALA A 108 -14.33 1.55 -3.74
C ALA A 108 -13.97 2.98 -3.34
N TYR A 109 -14.07 3.25 -2.06
CA TYR A 109 -13.70 4.48 -1.38
C TYR A 109 -12.68 4.13 -0.30
N ILE A 110 -11.55 4.80 -0.27
CA ILE A 110 -10.42 4.48 0.61
C ILE A 110 -9.91 5.76 1.24
N GLY A 111 -9.89 5.80 2.57
CA GLY A 111 -9.15 6.80 3.33
C GLY A 111 -7.68 6.40 3.40
N LEU A 112 -6.79 7.36 3.36
CA LEU A 112 -5.35 7.17 3.25
C LEU A 112 -4.58 8.07 4.21
N ILE A 113 -3.37 7.66 4.52
CA ILE A 113 -2.37 8.49 5.18
C ILE A 113 -1.03 8.36 4.45
N VAL A 114 -0.38 9.49 4.17
CA VAL A 114 0.96 9.50 3.56
C VAL A 114 1.98 8.96 4.58
N THR A 115 2.64 7.88 4.24
CA THR A 115 3.68 7.27 5.11
C THR A 115 5.09 7.55 4.62
N LYS A 116 5.24 7.85 3.34
CA LYS A 116 6.53 8.21 2.73
C LYS A 116 6.31 9.06 1.49
N ALA A 117 7.18 10.03 1.26
CA ALA A 117 7.23 10.81 0.03
C ALA A 117 8.68 11.18 -0.32
N THR A 118 8.99 11.30 -1.62
CA THR A 118 10.30 11.81 -2.07
C THR A 118 10.41 13.32 -1.92
N ASP A 119 9.27 14.01 -1.90
CA ASP A 119 9.17 15.44 -1.60
C ASP A 119 8.20 15.67 -0.42
N PRO A 120 8.67 15.50 0.84
CA PRO A 120 7.83 15.69 2.01
C PRO A 120 7.46 17.16 2.29
N GLY A 121 8.07 18.11 1.59
CA GLY A 121 7.68 19.52 1.64
C GLY A 121 6.35 19.77 0.93
N THR A 122 6.14 19.10 -0.19
CA THR A 122 4.88 19.16 -0.96
C THR A 122 3.86 18.13 -0.48
N PHE A 123 4.32 16.93 -0.10
CA PHE A 123 3.49 15.82 0.37
C PHE A 123 3.89 15.41 1.81
N PRO A 124 3.43 16.14 2.84
CA PRO A 124 3.88 15.90 4.20
C PRO A 124 3.49 14.50 4.71
N ILE A 125 4.43 13.83 5.38
CA ILE A 125 4.16 12.55 6.04
C ILE A 125 3.12 12.76 7.13
N GLY A 126 2.15 11.85 7.22
CA GLY A 126 1.01 11.96 8.11
C GLY A 126 -0.18 12.75 7.53
N SER A 127 -0.04 13.31 6.33
CA SER A 127 -1.17 13.99 5.68
C SER A 127 -2.24 12.98 5.28
N PRO A 128 -3.52 13.30 5.55
CA PRO A 128 -4.62 12.47 5.09
C PRO A 128 -4.85 12.64 3.59
N GLY A 129 -5.16 11.52 2.94
CA GLY A 129 -5.52 11.44 1.54
C GLY A 129 -6.80 10.65 1.31
N ILE A 130 -7.29 10.72 0.10
CA ILE A 130 -8.41 9.91 -0.37
C ILE A 130 -8.06 9.26 -1.69
N PHE A 131 -8.54 8.04 -1.86
CA PHE A 131 -8.58 7.39 -3.16
C PHE A 131 -9.96 6.79 -3.36
N TRP A 132 -10.56 7.02 -4.51
CA TRP A 132 -11.74 6.27 -4.89
C TRP A 132 -11.61 5.83 -6.34
N VAL A 133 -12.19 4.68 -6.65
CA VAL A 133 -12.18 4.14 -8.00
C VAL A 133 -13.46 3.35 -8.27
N ARG A 134 -14.00 3.53 -9.46
CA ARG A 134 -15.07 2.73 -10.00
C ARG A 134 -14.52 1.86 -11.12
N ASP A 135 -14.60 0.56 -10.94
CA ASP A 135 -14.29 -0.45 -11.95
C ASP A 135 -15.34 -0.38 -13.06
N GLY A 136 -14.92 -0.05 -14.27
CA GLY A 136 -15.78 0.01 -15.44
C GLY A 136 -16.14 -1.37 -16.01
N GLY A 137 -15.55 -2.44 -15.47
CA GLY A 137 -15.71 -3.80 -15.97
C GLY A 137 -15.09 -4.00 -17.34
N ALA A 138 -15.42 -5.11 -17.97
CA ALA A 138 -14.80 -5.53 -19.25
C ALA A 138 -15.07 -4.59 -20.44
N SER A 139 -16.05 -3.71 -20.36
CA SER A 139 -16.49 -2.85 -21.48
C SER A 139 -16.53 -1.37 -21.13
N GLY A 140 -16.28 -1.00 -19.87
CA GLY A 140 -16.26 0.38 -19.39
C GLY A 140 -14.86 0.90 -19.12
N ALA A 141 -14.68 2.21 -19.14
CA ALA A 141 -13.47 2.83 -18.65
C ALA A 141 -13.55 2.97 -17.13
N ASP A 142 -12.44 2.67 -16.46
CA ASP A 142 -12.32 2.98 -15.04
C ASP A 142 -12.29 4.49 -14.85
N VAL A 143 -12.87 4.94 -13.78
CA VAL A 143 -12.80 6.34 -13.34
C VAL A 143 -12.47 6.39 -11.87
N GLY A 144 -11.77 7.43 -11.45
CA GLY A 144 -11.41 7.56 -10.05
C GLY A 144 -10.73 8.88 -9.75
N HIS A 145 -10.20 8.99 -8.55
CA HIS A 145 -9.42 10.13 -8.11
C HIS A 145 -8.53 9.73 -6.94
N SER A 146 -7.30 10.24 -6.93
CA SER A 146 -6.41 10.20 -5.79
C SER A 146 -5.93 11.62 -5.48
N GLY A 147 -5.89 11.98 -4.21
CA GLY A 147 -5.43 13.30 -3.82
C GLY A 147 -5.59 13.57 -2.33
N PRO A 148 -5.26 14.79 -1.91
CA PRO A 148 -5.44 15.20 -0.52
C PRO A 148 -6.93 15.18 -0.13
N SER A 149 -7.20 14.95 1.14
CA SER A 149 -8.57 14.94 1.66
C SER A 149 -9.23 16.33 1.72
N TRP A 150 -8.52 17.39 1.32
CA TRP A 150 -8.96 18.80 1.40
C TRP A 150 -9.49 19.22 2.78
N GLY A 151 -8.90 18.65 3.85
CA GLY A 151 -9.28 18.96 5.23
C GLY A 151 -10.50 18.18 5.73
N PHE A 152 -11.05 17.27 4.94
CA PHE A 152 -12.05 16.33 5.42
C PHE A 152 -11.38 15.22 6.24
N ASP A 153 -12.08 14.75 7.27
CA ASP A 153 -11.71 13.49 7.90
C ASP A 153 -11.95 12.35 6.91
N PRO A 154 -10.91 11.71 6.37
CA PRO A 154 -11.08 10.67 5.36
C PRO A 154 -11.89 9.49 5.90
N ASP A 155 -11.69 9.12 7.17
CA ASP A 155 -12.35 7.97 7.76
C ASP A 155 -13.84 8.25 7.99
N GLY A 156 -14.18 9.46 8.47
CA GLY A 156 -15.56 9.85 8.75
C GLY A 156 -16.39 10.16 7.49
N LEU A 157 -15.74 10.58 6.40
CA LEU A 157 -16.45 11.04 5.20
C LEU A 157 -16.40 9.99 4.07
N ILE A 158 -15.19 9.54 3.71
CA ILE A 158 -14.98 8.64 2.57
C ILE A 158 -15.52 7.24 2.84
N CYS A 159 -15.33 6.74 4.05
CA CYS A 159 -15.78 5.41 4.45
C CYS A 159 -17.15 5.41 5.15
N SER A 160 -17.85 6.55 5.15
CA SER A 160 -19.20 6.65 5.70
C SER A 160 -20.23 5.85 4.88
N ASP A 161 -21.40 5.65 5.46
CA ASP A 161 -22.52 5.00 4.77
C ASP A 161 -23.02 5.78 3.56
N THR A 162 -22.72 7.04 3.49
CA THR A 162 -23.06 7.93 2.37
C THR A 162 -21.78 8.60 1.89
N PRO A 163 -21.05 8.01 0.94
CA PRO A 163 -19.86 8.63 0.36
C PRO A 163 -20.18 10.03 -0.20
N PRO A 164 -19.23 10.97 -0.18
CA PRO A 164 -19.46 12.32 -0.62
C PRO A 164 -19.97 12.37 -2.06
N ALA A 165 -21.02 13.12 -2.30
CA ALA A 165 -21.45 13.43 -3.66
C ALA A 165 -20.48 14.43 -4.30
N GLY A 166 -20.24 14.28 -5.62
CA GLY A 166 -19.45 15.25 -6.38
C GLY A 166 -17.94 15.10 -6.25
N LEU A 167 -17.45 13.95 -5.80
CA LEU A 167 -16.03 13.65 -5.91
C LEU A 167 -15.59 13.73 -7.39
N PRO A 168 -14.41 14.29 -7.69
CA PRO A 168 -13.88 14.31 -9.03
C PRO A 168 -13.82 12.89 -9.61
N ALA A 169 -14.23 12.73 -10.86
CA ALA A 169 -14.32 11.45 -11.55
C ALA A 169 -13.50 11.50 -12.82
N ASP A 170 -12.19 11.33 -12.68
CA ASP A 170 -11.27 11.47 -13.78
C ASP A 170 -11.07 10.11 -14.48
N PRO A 171 -11.03 10.08 -15.82
CA PRO A 171 -10.76 8.84 -16.54
C PRO A 171 -9.40 8.25 -16.17
N ILE A 172 -9.38 6.95 -15.93
CA ILE A 172 -8.14 6.19 -15.79
C ILE A 172 -7.78 5.64 -17.16
N THR A 173 -6.63 6.05 -17.66
CA THR A 173 -6.08 5.61 -18.94
C THR A 173 -4.85 4.73 -18.70
N HIS A 174 -4.50 3.88 -19.66
CA HIS A 174 -3.32 3.01 -19.58
C HIS A 174 -3.25 2.19 -18.28
N GLY A 175 -4.29 1.46 -18.00
CA GLY A 175 -4.35 0.61 -16.82
C GLY A 175 -5.76 0.07 -16.60
N ASN A 176 -5.90 -0.63 -15.48
CA ASN A 176 -7.17 -1.20 -15.05
C ASN A 176 -7.16 -1.40 -13.54
N PHE A 177 -8.30 -1.16 -12.91
CA PHE A 177 -8.55 -1.50 -11.53
C PHE A 177 -9.61 -2.58 -11.44
N VAL A 178 -9.50 -3.43 -10.44
CA VAL A 178 -10.47 -4.46 -10.11
C VAL A 178 -10.96 -4.22 -8.70
N VAL A 179 -12.27 -4.01 -8.55
CA VAL A 179 -12.96 -3.86 -7.27
C VAL A 179 -13.77 -5.14 -7.01
N ARG A 180 -13.58 -5.74 -5.84
CA ARG A 180 -14.23 -6.98 -5.42
C ARG A 180 -14.76 -6.89 -4.01
#